data_e2f344d2a47a25e226a01f6f0a43bfbb
#
_entry.id   e2f344d2a47a25e226a01f6f0a43bfbb
#
_cell.length_a   1.000
_cell.length_b   1.000
_cell.length_c   1.000
_cell.angle_alpha   90.00
_cell.angle_beta   90.00
_cell.angle_gamma   90.00
#
_symmetry.space_group_name_H-M   'P 1'
#
loop_
_entity.id
_entity.type
_entity.pdbx_description
1 polymer ?
#
loop_
_entity_poly.entity_id
_entity_poly.type
_entity_poly.pdbx_seq_one_letter_code
_entity_poly.pdbx_strand_id
1 'polypeptide(L)'
;MSKTEFPAQAEVILRAFQLGFTLWRNNSGVAREDHRHIRFGLGNDSTKINKVWKSADLIGVGPHGRILWVEMKKPGWKYTGTERETAQANAINQVNALGGIAFFCTSVEEFETIIKGLL
;
A
#
# COMPACT_ATOMS: atom_id res chain seq x y z
N MET A 1 3.82 -10.26 6.81
CA MET A 1 4.25 -8.95 7.35
C MET A 1 5.15 -9.17 8.55
N SER A 2 6.25 -8.47 8.61
CA SER A 2 7.16 -8.59 9.76
C SER A 2 6.62 -7.82 10.96
N LYS A 3 7.11 -8.17 12.16
CA LYS A 3 6.72 -7.49 13.40
C LYS A 3 7.10 -6.00 13.39
N THR A 4 8.16 -5.62 12.65
CA THR A 4 8.62 -4.24 12.55
C THR A 4 7.72 -3.39 11.64
N GLU A 5 7.07 -3.99 10.66
CA GLU A 5 6.17 -3.29 9.75
C GLU A 5 4.79 -3.01 10.37
N PHE A 6 4.31 -3.92 11.21
CA PHE A 6 2.97 -3.82 11.77
C PHE A 6 2.80 -2.58 12.67
N PRO A 7 3.71 -2.30 13.62
CA PRO A 7 3.62 -1.07 14.42
C PRO A 7 3.73 0.19 13.55
N ALA A 8 4.60 0.19 12.54
CA ALA A 8 4.74 1.33 11.65
C ALA A 8 3.47 1.59 10.86
N GLN A 9 2.77 0.54 10.42
CA GLN A 9 1.48 0.69 9.75
C GLN A 9 0.45 1.36 10.67
N ALA A 10 0.37 0.94 11.93
CA ALA A 10 -0.55 1.53 12.88
C ALA A 10 -0.27 3.02 13.10
N GLU A 11 0.99 3.38 13.20
CA GLU A 11 1.40 4.78 13.34
C GLU A 11 1.03 5.61 12.11
N VAL A 12 1.24 5.06 10.92
CA VAL A 12 0.89 5.73 9.66
C VAL A 12 -0.61 5.94 9.54
N ILE A 13 -1.40 4.92 9.89
CA ILE A 13 -2.87 5.02 9.88
C ILE A 13 -3.35 6.14 10.80
N LEU A 14 -2.81 6.20 12.03
CA LEU A 14 -3.17 7.23 12.98
C LEU A 14 -2.76 8.62 12.47
N ARG A 15 -1.53 8.75 11.97
CA ARG A 15 -1.05 10.03 11.47
C ARG A 15 -1.83 10.52 10.26
N ALA A 16 -2.21 9.60 9.37
CA ALA A 16 -3.06 9.92 8.22
C ALA A 16 -4.38 10.54 8.69
N PHE A 17 -5.01 9.91 9.68
CA PHE A 17 -6.26 10.42 10.24
C PHE A 17 -6.09 11.86 10.78
N GLN A 18 -5.00 12.12 11.49
CA GLN A 18 -4.71 13.46 12.03
C GLN A 18 -4.50 14.49 10.92
N LEU A 19 -4.04 14.06 9.74
CA LEU A 19 -3.80 14.93 8.59
C LEU A 19 -5.00 15.04 7.65
N GLY A 20 -6.13 14.46 8.01
CA GLY A 20 -7.37 14.57 7.22
C GLY A 20 -7.58 13.47 6.19
N PHE A 21 -6.85 12.38 6.31
CA PHE A 21 -7.01 11.20 5.46
C PHE A 21 -7.59 10.05 6.26
N THR A 22 -8.13 9.05 5.59
CA THR A 22 -8.51 7.80 6.20
C THR A 22 -7.78 6.67 5.48
N LEU A 23 -7.04 5.85 6.24
CA LEU A 23 -6.33 4.70 5.70
C LEU A 23 -6.83 3.43 6.36
N TRP A 24 -6.93 2.36 5.55
CA TRP A 24 -7.31 1.03 6.02
C TRP A 24 -6.24 0.03 5.60
N ARG A 25 -6.09 -1.03 6.39
CA ARG A 25 -5.25 -2.16 5.99
C ARG A 25 -5.91 -2.91 4.84
N ASN A 26 -5.13 -3.20 3.81
CA ASN A 26 -5.55 -4.04 2.70
C ASN A 26 -4.87 -5.40 2.86
N ASN A 27 -5.50 -6.27 3.62
CA ASN A 27 -5.01 -7.63 3.79
C ASN A 27 -5.32 -8.43 2.53
N SER A 28 -4.29 -8.82 1.80
CA SER A 28 -4.47 -9.62 0.58
C SER A 28 -3.73 -10.93 0.70
N GLY A 29 -4.23 -11.95 0.04
CA GLY A 29 -3.61 -13.26 0.08
C GLY A 29 -4.46 -14.32 -0.61
N VAL A 30 -4.15 -15.56 -0.30
CA VAL A 30 -4.87 -16.72 -0.81
C VAL A 30 -5.21 -17.63 0.36
N ALA A 31 -6.51 -17.89 0.54
CA ALA A 31 -6.99 -18.84 1.52
C ALA A 31 -7.22 -20.20 0.84
N ARG A 32 -7.00 -21.29 1.58
CA ARG A 32 -7.31 -22.65 1.13
C ARG A 32 -8.56 -23.12 1.84
N GLU A 33 -9.53 -23.58 1.06
CA GLU A 33 -10.78 -24.15 1.60
C GLU A 33 -11.28 -25.22 0.64
N ASP A 34 -11.53 -26.44 1.13
CA ASP A 34 -12.07 -27.57 0.36
C ASP A 34 -11.36 -27.77 -0.96
N HIS A 35 -10.02 -27.84 -0.94
CA HIS A 35 -9.16 -28.02 -2.13
C HIS A 35 -9.22 -26.86 -3.11
N ARG A 36 -9.83 -25.72 -2.71
CA ARG A 36 -9.86 -24.51 -3.53
C ARG A 36 -8.94 -23.44 -2.96
N HIS A 37 -8.47 -22.57 -3.87
CA HIS A 37 -7.72 -21.37 -3.49
C HIS A 37 -8.65 -20.17 -3.65
N ILE A 38 -8.89 -19.47 -2.57
CA ILE A 38 -9.74 -18.28 -2.57
C ILE A 38 -8.82 -17.07 -2.44
N ARG A 39 -8.76 -16.25 -3.46
CA ARG A 39 -7.98 -15.01 -3.44
C ARG A 39 -8.81 -13.91 -2.79
N PHE A 40 -8.15 -13.09 -1.97
CA PHE A 40 -8.82 -11.97 -1.30
C PHE A 40 -7.89 -10.76 -1.26
N GLY A 41 -8.49 -9.57 -1.01
CA GLY A 41 -7.78 -8.29 -1.00
C GLY A 41 -8.01 -7.52 -2.29
N LEU A 42 -7.82 -6.22 -2.23
CA LEU A 42 -8.04 -5.34 -3.38
C LEU A 42 -7.02 -5.64 -4.48
N GLY A 43 -7.51 -5.76 -5.70
CA GLY A 43 -6.65 -6.02 -6.86
C GLY A 43 -6.04 -7.41 -6.91
N ASN A 44 -6.54 -8.35 -6.12
CA ASN A 44 -5.98 -9.69 -6.02
C ASN A 44 -6.87 -10.79 -6.62
N ASP A 45 -7.84 -10.42 -7.46
CA ASP A 45 -8.79 -11.37 -8.04
C ASP A 45 -8.18 -12.23 -9.15
N SER A 46 -7.22 -11.68 -9.88
CA SER A 46 -6.65 -12.32 -11.05
C SER A 46 -5.19 -12.66 -10.84
N THR A 47 -4.82 -13.91 -11.06
CA THR A 47 -3.42 -14.36 -11.01
C THR A 47 -2.58 -13.63 -12.06
N LYS A 48 -3.15 -13.41 -13.26
CA LYS A 48 -2.45 -12.71 -14.34
C LYS A 48 -2.14 -11.28 -13.97
N ILE A 49 -3.13 -10.56 -13.44
CA ILE A 49 -2.95 -9.17 -13.02
C ILE A 49 -1.98 -9.10 -11.85
N ASN A 50 -2.13 -9.98 -10.87
CA ASN A 50 -1.32 -9.93 -9.64
C ASN A 50 0.17 -10.14 -9.90
N LYS A 51 0.55 -10.80 -11.00
CA LYS A 51 1.96 -10.95 -11.37
C LYS A 51 2.63 -9.62 -11.71
N VAL A 52 1.89 -8.68 -12.27
CA VAL A 52 2.42 -7.41 -12.77
C VAL A 52 1.88 -6.20 -12.04
N TRP A 53 0.91 -6.39 -11.15
CA TRP A 53 0.24 -5.29 -10.46
C TRP A 53 -0.21 -5.78 -9.08
N LYS A 54 0.37 -5.21 -8.03
CA LYS A 54 0.03 -5.60 -6.66
C LYS A 54 -0.44 -4.39 -5.88
N SER A 55 -1.57 -4.55 -5.18
CA SER A 55 -2.10 -3.49 -4.34
C SER A 55 -1.25 -3.25 -3.10
N ALA A 56 -1.35 -2.05 -2.55
CA ALA A 56 -0.59 -1.64 -1.39
C ALA A 56 -1.15 -2.22 -0.09
N ASP A 57 -0.32 -2.19 0.95
CA ASP A 57 -0.71 -2.61 2.30
C ASP A 57 -1.78 -1.73 2.92
N LEU A 58 -1.74 -0.43 2.62
CA LEU A 58 -2.66 0.56 3.17
C LEU A 58 -3.29 1.31 2.01
N ILE A 59 -4.61 1.38 2.02
CA ILE A 59 -5.38 2.07 0.98
C ILE A 59 -6.44 2.91 1.68
N GLY A 60 -6.63 4.12 1.18
CA GLY A 60 -7.61 5.02 1.76
C GLY A 60 -7.99 6.18 0.87
N VAL A 61 -8.54 7.19 1.49
CA VAL A 61 -9.05 8.35 0.79
C VAL A 61 -8.74 9.62 1.57
N GLY A 62 -8.47 10.69 0.87
CA GLY A 62 -8.20 12.00 1.44
C GLY A 62 -9.14 13.08 0.92
N PRO A 63 -8.78 14.34 1.13
CA PRO A 63 -9.59 15.47 0.69
C PRO A 63 -9.93 15.37 -0.80
N HIS A 64 -11.18 15.74 -1.11
CA HIS A 64 -11.73 15.72 -2.48
C HIS A 64 -11.83 14.32 -3.09
N GLY A 65 -11.84 13.27 -2.23
CA GLY A 65 -11.98 11.89 -2.69
C GLY A 65 -10.71 11.32 -3.30
N ARG A 66 -9.57 11.94 -3.07
CA ARG A 66 -8.31 11.51 -3.64
C ARG A 66 -7.83 10.23 -2.97
N ILE A 67 -7.50 9.21 -3.76
CA ILE A 67 -7.00 7.93 -3.26
C ILE A 67 -5.62 8.12 -2.61
N LEU A 68 -5.44 7.47 -1.46
CA LEU A 68 -4.13 7.37 -0.80
C LEU A 68 -3.73 5.89 -0.77
N TRP A 69 -2.48 5.60 -1.17
CA TRP A 69 -2.03 4.24 -1.48
C TRP A 69 -0.60 4.09 -0.98
N VAL A 70 -0.42 3.36 0.11
CA VAL A 70 0.87 3.29 0.80
C VAL A 70 1.34 1.85 0.93
N GLU A 71 2.47 1.55 0.28
CA GLU A 71 3.12 0.25 0.43
C GLU A 71 4.21 0.36 1.49
N MET A 72 3.99 -0.30 2.62
CA MET A 72 4.93 -0.24 3.73
C MET A 72 6.11 -1.16 3.52
N LYS A 73 7.30 -0.68 3.84
CA LYS A 73 8.54 -1.43 3.80
C LYS A 73 9.28 -1.28 5.12
N LYS A 74 10.21 -2.19 5.38
CA LYS A 74 11.04 -2.14 6.61
C LYS A 74 11.97 -0.94 6.58
N PRO A 75 12.32 -0.38 7.75
CA PRO A 75 13.35 0.64 7.82
C PRO A 75 14.64 0.17 7.12
N GLY A 76 15.22 1.07 6.32
CA GLY A 76 16.43 0.74 5.56
C GLY A 76 16.18 0.03 4.23
N TRP A 77 14.93 -0.27 3.90
CA TRP A 77 14.59 -0.89 2.62
C TRP A 77 14.99 0.00 1.45
N LYS A 78 15.51 -0.65 0.41
CA LYS A 78 15.82 0.02 -0.86
C LYS A 78 15.22 -0.79 -2.00
N TYR A 79 14.70 -0.10 -2.99
CA TYR A 79 14.14 -0.71 -4.19
C TYR A 79 15.25 -1.40 -4.98
N THR A 80 15.10 -2.68 -5.27
CA THR A 80 16.07 -3.46 -6.06
C THR A 80 15.48 -4.05 -7.33
N GLY A 81 14.18 -3.84 -7.58
CA GLY A 81 13.54 -4.29 -8.80
C GLY A 81 13.19 -5.77 -8.83
N THR A 82 12.94 -6.37 -7.68
CA THR A 82 12.41 -7.74 -7.65
C THR A 82 11.08 -7.79 -8.39
N GLU A 83 10.65 -8.99 -8.78
CA GLU A 83 9.36 -9.17 -9.46
C GLU A 83 8.21 -8.60 -8.63
N ARG A 84 8.22 -8.87 -7.32
CA ARG A 84 7.20 -8.35 -6.39
C ARG A 84 7.25 -6.82 -6.31
N GLU A 85 8.43 -6.26 -6.15
CA GLU A 85 8.61 -4.80 -6.07
C GLU A 85 8.18 -4.11 -7.36
N THR A 86 8.50 -4.70 -8.50
CA THR A 86 8.09 -4.17 -9.81
C THR A 86 6.57 -4.14 -9.93
N ALA A 87 5.89 -5.20 -9.51
CA ALA A 87 4.43 -5.25 -9.52
C ALA A 87 3.82 -4.20 -8.59
N GLN A 88 4.42 -4.00 -7.41
CA GLN A 88 4.00 -2.94 -6.47
C GLN A 88 4.22 -1.55 -7.06
N ALA A 89 5.37 -1.33 -7.70
CA ALA A 89 5.69 -0.05 -8.33
C ALA A 89 4.76 0.25 -9.51
N ASN A 90 4.39 -0.77 -10.28
CA ASN A 90 3.43 -0.60 -11.40
C ASN A 90 2.09 -0.07 -10.88
N ALA A 91 1.59 -0.61 -9.77
CA ALA A 91 0.35 -0.14 -9.16
C ALA A 91 0.50 1.29 -8.65
N ILE A 92 1.61 1.60 -7.97
CA ILE A 92 1.90 2.94 -7.46
C ILE A 92 1.91 3.95 -8.61
N ASN A 93 2.61 3.63 -9.70
CA ASN A 93 2.70 4.53 -10.84
C ASN A 93 1.34 4.75 -11.49
N GLN A 94 0.52 3.71 -11.60
CA GLN A 94 -0.82 3.84 -12.17
C GLN A 94 -1.74 4.70 -11.29
N VAL A 95 -1.73 4.46 -9.98
CA VAL A 95 -2.56 5.25 -9.05
C VAL A 95 -2.16 6.72 -9.12
N ASN A 96 -0.87 7.02 -9.16
CA ASN A 96 -0.40 8.40 -9.31
C ASN A 96 -0.83 9.00 -10.65
N ALA A 97 -0.73 8.25 -11.74
CA ALA A 97 -1.14 8.71 -13.06
C ALA A 97 -2.64 9.02 -13.13
N LEU A 98 -3.45 8.31 -12.34
CA LEU A 98 -4.88 8.51 -12.30
C LEU A 98 -5.33 9.58 -11.28
N GLY A 99 -4.38 10.28 -10.67
CA GLY A 99 -4.68 11.39 -9.77
C GLY A 99 -4.62 11.06 -8.28
N GLY A 100 -4.26 9.84 -7.91
CA GLY A 100 -4.09 9.45 -6.51
C GLY A 100 -2.74 9.87 -5.95
N ILE A 101 -2.50 9.51 -4.70
CA ILE A 101 -1.22 9.69 -4.02
C ILE A 101 -0.73 8.30 -3.62
N ALA A 102 0.35 7.83 -4.23
CA ALA A 102 0.85 6.48 -4.00
C ALA A 102 2.37 6.47 -3.87
N PHE A 103 2.87 5.73 -2.88
CA PHE A 103 4.31 5.67 -2.63
C PHE A 103 4.68 4.48 -1.75
N PHE A 104 5.97 4.11 -1.79
CA PHE A 104 6.57 3.23 -0.79
C PHE A 104 6.93 4.06 0.44
N CYS A 105 6.80 3.47 1.63
CA CYS A 105 7.04 4.17 2.88
C CYS A 105 7.67 3.25 3.92
N THR A 106 8.65 3.75 4.67
CA THR A 106 9.36 2.96 5.68
C THR A 106 9.09 3.40 7.11
N SER A 107 8.49 4.58 7.31
CA SER A 107 8.25 5.12 8.65
C SER A 107 7.14 6.16 8.65
N VAL A 108 6.60 6.47 9.83
CA VAL A 108 5.61 7.54 9.98
C VAL A 108 6.22 8.90 9.66
N GLU A 109 7.49 9.11 9.97
CA GLU A 109 8.20 10.35 9.68
C GLU A 109 8.30 10.59 8.17
N GLU A 110 8.65 9.55 7.42
CA GLU A 110 8.70 9.62 5.97
C GLU A 110 7.32 9.88 5.39
N PHE A 111 6.29 9.18 5.89
CA PHE A 111 4.90 9.41 5.50
C PHE A 111 4.50 10.87 5.67
N GLU A 112 4.77 11.43 6.84
CA GLU A 112 4.44 12.81 7.16
C GLU A 112 5.14 13.79 6.22
N THR A 113 6.43 13.57 5.96
CA THR A 113 7.21 14.41 5.05
C THR A 113 6.63 14.40 3.64
N ILE A 114 6.30 13.21 3.12
CA ILE A 114 5.74 13.06 1.77
C ILE A 114 4.38 13.77 1.69
N ILE A 115 3.49 13.50 2.65
CA ILE A 115 2.13 14.06 2.62
C ILE A 115 2.18 15.59 2.74
N LYS A 116 2.98 16.13 3.64
CA LYS A 116 3.09 17.58 3.82
C LYS A 116 3.67 18.27 2.58
N GLY A 117 4.53 17.58 1.84
CA GLY A 117 5.06 18.11 0.59
C GLY A 117 4.03 18.18 -0.54
N LEU A 118 2.92 17.47 -0.41
CA LEU A 118 1.84 17.41 -1.41
C LEU A 118 0.63 18.28 -1.07
N LEU A 119 0.60 18.82 0.14
CA LEU A 119 -0.51 19.67 0.61
C LEU A 119 -0.23 21.20 0.37
#